data_8ec5d88a4eee31935bdcf47f34c10208
#
_entry.id   8ec5d88a4eee31935bdcf47f34c10208
#
_cell.length_a   1.000
_cell.length_b   1.000
_cell.length_c   1.000
_cell.angle_alpha   90.00
_cell.angle_beta   90.00
_cell.angle_gamma   90.00
#
_symmetry.space_group_name_H-M   'P 1'
#
loop_
_entity.id
_entity.type
_entity.pdbx_description
1 polymer ?
#
loop_
_entity_poly.entity_id
_entity_poly.type
_entity_poly.pdbx_seq_one_letter_code
_entity_poly.pdbx_strand_id
1 'polypeptide(L)' 'MEAKEQVLKAMREAGEPLNAGKVADLTGLDRKEVDKAFAELKKEGAIVSPVRCKWEPAK' A
#
# COMPACT_ATOMS: atom_id res chain seq x y z
N MET A 1 3.51 4.39 14.81
CA MET A 1 2.91 4.73 13.52
C MET A 1 2.02 3.61 13.03
N GLU A 2 0.96 3.96 12.37
CA GLU A 2 0.04 2.95 11.87
C GLU A 2 0.57 2.31 10.60
N ALA A 3 0.24 1.05 10.42
CA ALA A 3 0.68 0.32 9.23
C ALA A 3 0.18 1.02 7.96
N LYS A 4 -1.01 1.59 8.04
CA LYS A 4 -1.62 2.31 6.92
C LYS A 4 -0.72 3.45 6.42
N GLU A 5 -0.18 4.22 7.34
CA GLU A 5 0.69 5.33 6.96
C GLU A 5 2.01 4.84 6.40
N GLN A 6 2.55 3.77 6.97
CA GLN A 6 3.80 3.21 6.47
C GLN A 6 3.64 2.68 5.06
N VAL A 7 2.52 2.01 4.80
CA VAL A 7 2.22 1.48 3.47
C VAL A 7 2.12 2.62 2.46
N LEU A 8 1.36 3.65 2.81
CA LEU A 8 1.17 4.78 1.91
C LEU A 8 2.48 5.49 1.62
N LYS A 9 3.29 5.68 2.64
CA LYS A 9 4.58 6.33 2.48
C LYS A 9 5.49 5.53 1.55
N ALA A 10 5.52 4.20 1.74
CA ALA A 10 6.34 3.34 0.90
C ALA A 10 5.91 3.44 -0.57
N MET A 11 4.61 3.48 -0.80
CA MET A 11 4.10 3.58 -2.15
C MET A 11 4.46 4.91 -2.81
N ARG A 12 4.40 5.99 -2.03
CA ARG A 12 4.77 7.31 -2.54
C ARG A 12 6.26 7.38 -2.87
N GLU A 13 7.09 6.81 -2.02
CA GLU A 13 8.53 6.83 -2.23
C GLU A 13 8.95 5.96 -3.41
N ALA A 14 8.21 4.90 -3.66
CA ALA A 14 8.51 4.01 -4.78
C ALA A 14 8.26 4.68 -6.12
N GLY A 15 7.28 5.57 -6.17
CA GLY A 15 6.96 6.28 -7.40
C GLY A 15 6.37 5.40 -8.49
N GLU A 16 5.89 4.21 -8.13
CA GLU A 16 5.30 3.29 -9.09
C GLU A 16 4.29 2.41 -8.37
N PRO A 17 3.36 1.80 -9.11
CA PRO A 17 2.39 0.89 -8.50
C PRO A 17 3.09 -0.32 -7.90
N LEU A 18 2.66 -0.73 -6.71
CA LEU A 18 3.24 -1.85 -5.99
C LEU A 18 2.17 -2.86 -5.64
N ASN A 19 2.56 -4.14 -5.56
CA ASN A 19 1.66 -5.15 -5.04
C ASN A 19 1.89 -5.30 -3.53
N ALA A 20 1.01 -6.04 -2.86
CA ALA A 20 1.08 -6.18 -1.41
C ALA A 20 2.38 -6.84 -0.96
N GLY A 21 2.86 -7.82 -1.70
CA GLY A 21 4.12 -8.48 -1.35
C GLY A 21 5.30 -7.52 -1.38
N LYS A 22 5.33 -6.67 -2.38
CA LYS A 22 6.42 -5.69 -2.50
C LYS A 22 6.35 -4.67 -1.37
N VAL A 23 5.14 -4.23 -1.05
CA VAL A 23 4.96 -3.28 0.05
C VAL A 23 5.38 -3.91 1.36
N ALA A 24 5.06 -5.18 1.58
CA ALA A 24 5.48 -5.87 2.79
C ALA A 24 7.01 -5.90 2.89
N ASP A 25 7.69 -6.15 1.79
CA ASP A 25 9.16 -6.15 1.77
C ASP A 25 9.72 -4.77 2.08
N LEU A 26 9.14 -3.74 1.50
CA LEU A 26 9.65 -2.39 1.67
C LEU A 26 9.41 -1.84 3.08
N THR A 27 8.29 -2.19 3.68
CA THR A 27 7.93 -1.68 5.00
C THR A 27 8.38 -2.58 6.13
N GLY A 28 8.66 -3.84 5.85
CA GLY A 28 8.99 -4.80 6.88
C GLY A 28 7.79 -5.25 7.68
N LEU A 29 6.59 -4.94 7.22
CA LEU A 29 5.36 -5.33 7.90
C LEU A 29 4.96 -6.75 7.51
N ASP A 30 4.19 -7.40 8.39
CA ASP A 30 3.61 -8.69 8.06
C ASP A 30 2.63 -8.54 6.91
N ARG A 31 2.49 -9.58 6.11
CA ARG A 31 1.56 -9.56 4.99
C ARG A 31 0.13 -9.25 5.47
N LYS A 32 -0.24 -9.77 6.63
CA LYS A 32 -1.56 -9.51 7.21
C LYS A 32 -1.77 -8.04 7.50
N GLU A 33 -0.74 -7.39 8.03
CA GLU A 33 -0.80 -5.96 8.31
C GLU A 33 -0.94 -5.16 7.02
N VAL A 34 -0.19 -5.57 5.99
CA VAL A 34 -0.26 -4.90 4.69
C VAL A 34 -1.64 -5.06 4.07
N ASP A 35 -2.19 -6.26 4.12
CA ASP A 35 -3.52 -6.51 3.58
C ASP A 35 -4.57 -5.68 4.28
N LYS A 36 -4.48 -5.59 5.60
CA LYS A 36 -5.41 -4.78 6.37
C LYS A 36 -5.28 -3.30 6.02
N ALA A 37 -4.04 -2.83 5.90
CA ALA A 37 -3.80 -1.44 5.54
C ALA A 37 -4.35 -1.14 4.15
N PHE A 38 -4.17 -2.05 3.21
CA PHE A 38 -4.71 -1.89 1.86
C PHE A 38 -6.23 -1.78 1.89
N ALA A 39 -6.88 -2.64 2.68
CA ALA A 39 -8.34 -2.59 2.78
C ALA A 39 -8.82 -1.24 3.28
N GLU A 40 -8.14 -0.71 4.29
CA GLU A 40 -8.51 0.58 4.85
C GLU A 40 -8.23 1.73 3.90
N LEU A 41 -7.07 1.71 3.25
CA LEU A 41 -6.71 2.76 2.30
C LEU A 41 -7.62 2.75 1.09
N LYS A 42 -7.98 1.56 0.63
CA LYS A 42 -8.90 1.41 -0.48
C LYS A 42 -10.28 1.97 -0.12
N LYS A 43 -10.73 1.66 1.09
CA LYS A 43 -12.02 2.14 1.57
C LYS A 43 -12.06 3.66 1.66
N GLU A 44 -10.95 4.26 2.07
CA GLU A 44 -10.85 5.71 2.19
C GLU A 44 -10.62 6.39 0.85
N GLY A 45 -10.28 5.61 -0.16
CA GLY A 45 -9.96 6.19 -1.45
C GLY A 45 -8.56 6.78 -1.51
N ALA A 46 -7.69 6.38 -0.59
CA ALA A 46 -6.33 6.90 -0.55
C ALA A 46 -5.40 6.22 -1.55
N ILE A 47 -5.78 5.06 -2.03
CA ILE A 47 -5.01 4.32 -3.04
C ILE A 47 -5.94 3.86 -4.16
N VAL A 48 -5.36 3.65 -5.33
CA VAL A 48 -6.10 3.16 -6.49
C VAL A 48 -5.32 2.02 -7.12
N SER A 49 -6.01 1.22 -7.90
CA SER A 49 -5.39 0.10 -8.59
C SER A 49 -5.39 0.38 -10.09
N PRO A 50 -4.33 1.01 -10.61
CA PRO A 50 -4.28 1.33 -12.04
C PRO A 50 -4.12 0.08 -12.90
N VAL A 51 -3.55 -0.98 -12.34
CA VAL A 51 -3.44 -2.27 -13.02
C VAL A 51 -3.75 -3.37 -12.04
N ARG A 52 -4.05 -4.55 -12.58
CA ARG A 52 -4.40 -5.68 -11.75
C ARG A 52 -3.29 -6.01 -10.74
N CYS A 53 -3.66 -6.23 -9.50
CA CYS A 53 -2.77 -6.65 -8.41
C CYS A 53 -1.71 -5.62 -8.03
N LYS A 54 -1.85 -4.38 -8.50
CA LYS A 54 -0.92 -3.32 -8.13
C LYS A 54 -1.68 -2.10 -7.65
N TRP A 55 -1.08 -1.41 -6.71
CA TRP A 55 -1.70 -0.25 -6.08
C TRP A 55 -0.76 0.93 -6.06
N GLU A 56 -1.31 2.12 -6.12
CA GLU A 56 -0.54 3.35 -6.02
C GLU A 56 -1.34 4.37 -5.24
N PRO A 57 -0.69 5.39 -4.63
CA PRO A 57 -1.43 6.45 -3.96
C PRO A 57 -2.36 7.15 -4.95
N ALA A 58 -3.53 7.53 -4.48
CA ALA A 58 -4.52 8.19 -5.33
C ALA A 58 -4.04 9.53 -5.87
N LYS A 59 -3.01 10.07 -5.28
CA LYS A 59 -2.41 11.32 -5.75
C LYS A 59 -1.00 11.11 -6.16
#